data_af7a0c7229e10dbfb48c1396769e7df4
#
_entry.id   af7a0c7229e10dbfb48c1396769e7df4
#
_cell.length_a   1.000
_cell.length_b   1.000
_cell.length_c   1.000
_cell.angle_alpha   90.00
_cell.angle_beta   90.00
_cell.angle_gamma   90.00
#
_symmetry.space_group_name_H-M   'P 1'
#
loop_
_entity.id
_entity.type
_entity.pdbx_description
1 polymer ?
#
loop_
_entity_poly.entity_id
_entity_poly.type
_entity_poly.pdbx_seq_one_letter_code
_entity_poly.pdbx_strand_id
1 'polypeptide(L)'
;MVSKRIRRAVVVDTPLRARGVPAPVTADYDAVVYDLDGTLVRLDVDWEAVAEDAAAALSDRGVDPAGMTLWDVLETAEEAGYRESVEDVIAEYEREGAGTSRRLPVADELPLDVPVGVCSLNCEAACRLALGIHGIDGHVDVVVGRDTVGTYKPDPEPLLAVVRGLSAEPGRALFVGDSERDAEAARRAGVPFQYVEERTS
;
A
#
# COMPACT_ATOMS: atom_id res chain seq x y z
N MET A 1 -49.25 -46.04 -12.55
CA MET A 1 -48.48 -45.28 -13.53
C MET A 1 -47.74 -44.14 -12.77
N VAL A 2 -46.45 -44.33 -12.45
CA VAL A 2 -45.64 -43.35 -11.71
C VAL A 2 -44.60 -42.84 -12.68
N SER A 3 -44.73 -41.54 -13.05
CA SER A 3 -43.82 -40.85 -13.97
C SER A 3 -42.54 -40.44 -13.24
N LYS A 4 -41.41 -41.05 -13.58
CA LYS A 4 -40.06 -40.64 -13.12
C LYS A 4 -39.62 -39.38 -13.87
N ARG A 5 -39.57 -38.24 -13.18
CA ARG A 5 -38.89 -37.04 -13.67
C ARG A 5 -37.37 -37.23 -13.52
N ILE A 6 -36.68 -37.30 -14.64
CA ILE A 6 -35.24 -37.29 -14.74
C ILE A 6 -34.79 -35.83 -14.53
N ARG A 7 -34.04 -35.56 -13.44
CA ARG A 7 -33.36 -34.29 -13.23
C ARG A 7 -32.14 -34.25 -14.15
N ARG A 8 -32.15 -33.34 -15.13
CA ARG A 8 -30.94 -32.97 -15.90
C ARG A 8 -29.96 -32.31 -14.96
N ALA A 9 -28.76 -32.90 -14.84
CA ALA A 9 -27.63 -32.26 -14.23
C ALA A 9 -27.19 -31.07 -15.12
N VAL A 10 -27.13 -29.86 -14.55
CA VAL A 10 -26.52 -28.72 -15.19
C VAL A 10 -25.01 -28.94 -15.09
N VAL A 11 -24.39 -29.28 -16.21
CA VAL A 11 -22.93 -29.23 -16.33
C VAL A 11 -22.55 -27.76 -16.38
N VAL A 12 -21.93 -27.27 -15.32
CA VAL A 12 -21.30 -25.96 -15.31
C VAL A 12 -20.05 -26.10 -16.17
N ASP A 13 -20.10 -25.54 -17.35
CA ASP A 13 -18.99 -25.49 -18.30
C ASP A 13 -17.90 -24.57 -17.68
N THR A 14 -16.88 -25.17 -17.11
CA THR A 14 -15.69 -24.42 -16.67
C THR A 14 -14.97 -24.00 -17.95
N PRO A 15 -14.76 -22.68 -18.21
CA PRO A 15 -14.08 -22.25 -19.41
C PRO A 15 -12.68 -22.85 -19.45
N LEU A 16 -12.37 -23.57 -20.53
CA LEU A 16 -11.04 -24.08 -20.83
C LEU A 16 -10.06 -22.89 -20.84
N ARG A 17 -9.16 -22.84 -19.86
CA ARG A 17 -8.04 -21.89 -19.87
C ARG A 17 -7.25 -22.06 -21.18
N ALA A 18 -7.11 -20.97 -21.92
CA ALA A 18 -6.22 -20.91 -23.08
C ALA A 18 -4.79 -21.24 -22.61
N ARG A 19 -4.16 -22.18 -23.28
CA ARG A 19 -2.76 -22.57 -23.02
C ARG A 19 -1.87 -21.36 -23.34
N GLY A 20 -1.17 -20.81 -22.31
CA GLY A 20 -0.18 -19.76 -22.47
C GLY A 20 -0.41 -18.47 -21.68
N VAL A 21 -1.52 -18.34 -20.94
CA VAL A 21 -1.69 -17.25 -19.97
C VAL A 21 -1.10 -17.72 -18.63
N PRO A 22 -0.08 -17.04 -18.09
CA PRO A 22 0.43 -17.34 -16.75
C PRO A 22 -0.74 -17.30 -15.76
N ALA A 23 -0.71 -18.17 -14.76
CA ALA A 23 -1.73 -18.16 -13.71
C ALA A 23 -1.74 -16.74 -13.07
N PRO A 24 -2.91 -16.16 -12.78
CA PRO A 24 -2.94 -14.89 -12.07
C PRO A 24 -2.14 -15.05 -10.77
N VAL A 25 -1.32 -14.06 -10.45
CA VAL A 25 -0.42 -14.07 -9.27
C VAL A 25 -1.20 -14.30 -7.96
N THR A 26 -2.51 -14.08 -7.99
CA THR A 26 -3.47 -14.31 -6.90
C THR A 26 -3.86 -15.77 -6.69
N ALA A 27 -3.46 -16.72 -7.57
CA ALA A 27 -3.89 -18.13 -7.46
C ALA A 27 -3.51 -18.82 -6.14
N ASP A 28 -2.46 -18.32 -5.47
CA ASP A 28 -1.92 -18.88 -4.24
C ASP A 28 -2.20 -18.01 -3.00
N TYR A 29 -2.83 -16.84 -3.15
CA TYR A 29 -3.06 -15.87 -2.08
C TYR A 29 -4.54 -15.54 -1.90
N ASP A 30 -4.93 -15.27 -0.65
CA ASP A 30 -6.30 -14.91 -0.28
C ASP A 30 -6.51 -13.38 -0.29
N ALA A 31 -5.42 -12.61 -0.33
CA ALA A 31 -5.42 -11.14 -0.42
C ALA A 31 -4.13 -10.63 -1.05
N VAL A 32 -4.17 -9.42 -1.62
CA VAL A 32 -2.99 -8.70 -2.10
C VAL A 32 -2.93 -7.33 -1.44
N VAL A 33 -1.76 -6.97 -0.92
CA VAL A 33 -1.45 -5.65 -0.41
C VAL A 33 -0.46 -4.98 -1.36
N TYR A 34 -0.66 -3.72 -1.67
CA TYR A 34 0.28 -2.92 -2.46
C TYR A 34 0.86 -1.80 -1.59
N ASP A 35 2.12 -1.46 -1.81
CA ASP A 35 2.57 -0.11 -1.53
C ASP A 35 1.92 0.86 -2.53
N LEU A 36 1.97 2.17 -2.25
CA LEU A 36 1.35 3.18 -3.11
C LEU A 36 2.37 3.85 -4.03
N ASP A 37 3.27 4.68 -3.44
CA ASP A 37 4.20 5.51 -4.20
C ASP A 37 5.39 4.69 -4.71
N GLY A 38 5.56 4.63 -6.00
CA GLY A 38 6.53 3.75 -6.65
C GLY A 38 5.96 2.40 -7.06
N THR A 39 4.75 2.07 -6.63
CA THR A 39 4.08 0.80 -6.89
C THR A 39 2.80 0.98 -7.71
N LEU A 40 1.72 1.52 -7.15
CA LEU A 40 0.47 1.79 -7.87
C LEU A 40 0.48 3.13 -8.61
N VAL A 41 1.10 4.12 -8.00
CA VAL A 41 1.24 5.47 -8.53
C VAL A 41 2.64 6.01 -8.28
N ARG A 42 2.97 7.14 -8.92
CA ARG A 42 4.12 7.97 -8.54
C ARG A 42 3.60 9.34 -8.14
N LEU A 43 3.77 9.69 -6.87
CA LEU A 43 3.47 11.04 -6.37
C LEU A 43 4.48 12.03 -6.94
N ASP A 44 4.03 13.24 -7.21
CA ASP A 44 4.90 14.35 -7.66
C ASP A 44 5.29 15.19 -6.44
N VAL A 45 6.20 14.66 -5.63
CA VAL A 45 6.66 15.27 -4.37
C VAL A 45 8.13 15.64 -4.48
N ASP A 46 8.44 16.89 -4.15
CA ASP A 46 9.81 17.35 -3.93
C ASP A 46 10.28 16.98 -2.51
N TRP A 47 10.85 15.79 -2.39
CA TRP A 47 11.32 15.26 -1.10
C TRP A 47 12.45 16.07 -0.47
N GLU A 48 13.20 16.87 -1.25
CA GLU A 48 14.23 17.79 -0.72
C GLU A 48 13.56 18.95 0.01
N ALA A 49 12.56 19.58 -0.61
CA ALA A 49 11.75 20.63 0.02
C ALA A 49 11.00 20.12 1.26
N VAL A 50 10.42 18.91 1.20
CA VAL A 50 9.79 18.26 2.36
C VAL A 50 10.76 18.13 3.53
N ALA A 51 11.99 17.66 3.27
CA ALA A 51 12.99 17.47 4.32
C ALA A 51 13.42 18.81 4.94
N GLU A 52 13.57 19.86 4.12
CA GLU A 52 13.91 21.22 4.59
C GLU A 52 12.81 21.79 5.49
N ASP A 53 11.54 21.74 5.05
CA ASP A 53 10.43 22.30 5.80
C ASP A 53 10.08 21.50 7.06
N ALA A 54 10.21 20.18 7.01
CA ALA A 54 10.08 19.31 8.18
C ALA A 54 11.16 19.61 9.23
N ALA A 55 12.40 19.81 8.78
CA ALA A 55 13.52 20.22 9.66
C ALA A 55 13.28 21.61 10.25
N ALA A 56 12.77 22.56 9.47
CA ALA A 56 12.41 23.90 9.96
C ALA A 56 11.31 23.81 11.03
N ALA A 57 10.26 23.02 10.83
CA ALA A 57 9.19 22.82 11.80
C ALA A 57 9.71 22.27 13.13
N LEU A 58 10.69 21.35 13.11
CA LEU A 58 11.35 20.83 14.30
C LEU A 58 12.24 21.89 14.97
N SER A 59 12.99 22.67 14.17
CA SER A 59 13.84 23.75 14.65
C SER A 59 13.03 24.84 15.38
N ASP A 60 11.86 25.20 14.88
CA ASP A 60 10.94 26.16 15.51
C ASP A 60 10.47 25.72 16.90
N ARG A 61 10.59 24.43 17.22
CA ARG A 61 10.32 23.84 18.52
C ARG A 61 11.56 23.74 19.42
N GLY A 62 12.71 24.28 18.96
CA GLY A 62 13.94 24.34 19.72
C GLY A 62 14.80 23.08 19.65
N VAL A 63 14.54 22.19 18.70
CA VAL A 63 15.32 20.97 18.43
C VAL A 63 16.21 21.22 17.21
N ASP A 64 17.52 20.98 17.33
CA ASP A 64 18.48 21.16 16.21
C ASP A 64 18.41 19.96 15.25
N PRO A 65 17.95 20.13 13.98
CA PRO A 65 17.84 19.06 13.01
C PRO A 65 19.11 18.84 12.18
N ALA A 66 20.23 19.47 12.51
CA ALA A 66 21.45 19.43 11.70
C ALA A 66 21.92 18.01 11.40
N GLY A 67 22.02 17.66 10.11
CA GLY A 67 22.51 16.35 9.64
C GLY A 67 21.47 15.22 9.73
N MET A 68 20.22 15.53 10.07
CA MET A 68 19.13 14.54 10.11
C MET A 68 18.56 14.27 8.72
N THR A 69 18.20 13.02 8.47
CA THR A 69 17.32 12.67 7.35
C THR A 69 15.86 12.96 7.72
N LEU A 70 14.94 12.97 6.74
CA LEU A 70 13.51 13.16 7.01
C LEU A 70 12.97 12.16 8.06
N TRP A 71 13.46 10.92 8.04
CA TRP A 71 13.07 9.89 9.01
C TRP A 71 13.62 10.15 10.40
N ASP A 72 14.86 10.66 10.49
CA ASP A 72 15.45 11.07 11.77
C ASP A 72 14.70 12.26 12.37
N VAL A 73 14.24 13.20 11.53
CA VAL A 73 13.41 14.35 11.94
C VAL A 73 12.07 13.87 12.52
N LEU A 74 11.40 12.92 11.86
CA LEU A 74 10.15 12.33 12.35
C LEU A 74 10.33 11.60 13.69
N GLU A 75 11.37 10.77 13.80
CA GLU A 75 11.66 10.01 15.02
C GLU A 75 12.00 10.96 16.17
N THR A 76 12.85 11.96 15.92
CA THR A 76 13.20 12.99 16.92
C THR A 76 11.98 13.82 17.32
N ALA A 77 11.11 14.18 16.38
CA ALA A 77 9.88 14.90 16.66
C ALA A 77 8.92 14.07 17.54
N GLU A 78 8.84 12.76 17.32
CA GLU A 78 8.05 11.85 18.16
C GLU A 78 8.60 11.79 19.57
N GLU A 79 9.90 11.58 19.74
CA GLU A 79 10.57 11.55 21.05
C GLU A 79 10.40 12.87 21.82
N ALA A 80 10.41 14.00 21.10
CA ALA A 80 10.24 15.33 21.67
C ALA A 80 8.78 15.75 21.89
N GLY A 81 7.80 14.95 21.42
CA GLY A 81 6.36 15.24 21.52
C GLY A 81 5.86 16.26 20.49
N TYR A 82 6.56 16.44 19.38
CA TYR A 82 6.22 17.39 18.30
C TYR A 82 5.85 16.69 16.99
N ARG A 83 5.61 15.38 17.00
CA ARG A 83 5.28 14.56 15.82
C ARG A 83 4.23 15.20 14.94
N GLU A 84 3.10 15.61 15.51
CA GLU A 84 1.97 16.20 14.77
C GLU A 84 2.42 17.40 13.90
N SER A 85 3.27 18.26 14.42
CA SER A 85 3.74 19.45 13.68
C SER A 85 4.61 19.11 12.46
N VAL A 86 5.40 18.06 12.53
CA VAL A 86 6.23 17.57 11.42
C VAL A 86 5.41 16.75 10.45
N GLU A 87 4.51 15.91 10.95
CA GLU A 87 3.57 15.11 10.14
C GLU A 87 2.68 16.01 9.28
N ASP A 88 2.16 17.11 9.82
CA ASP A 88 1.30 18.05 9.09
C ASP A 88 2.00 18.63 7.87
N VAL A 89 3.30 19.02 8.01
CA VAL A 89 4.12 19.52 6.91
C VAL A 89 4.26 18.44 5.83
N ILE A 90 4.70 17.24 6.21
CA ILE A 90 4.91 16.15 5.25
C ILE A 90 3.61 15.77 4.54
N ALA A 91 2.51 15.67 5.29
CA ALA A 91 1.20 15.29 4.75
C ALA A 91 0.64 16.34 3.77
N GLU A 92 1.00 17.63 3.92
CA GLU A 92 0.59 18.66 2.96
C GLU A 92 1.26 18.45 1.60
N TYR A 93 2.57 18.26 1.56
CA TYR A 93 3.30 17.95 0.33
C TYR A 93 2.83 16.64 -0.31
N GLU A 94 2.56 15.61 0.49
CA GLU A 94 2.04 14.33 -0.01
C GLU A 94 0.66 14.48 -0.65
N ARG A 95 -0.24 15.28 -0.07
CA ARG A 95 -1.57 15.56 -0.66
C ARG A 95 -1.47 16.37 -1.95
N GLU A 96 -0.59 17.37 -1.99
CA GLU A 96 -0.34 18.14 -3.22
C GLU A 96 0.22 17.24 -4.32
N GLY A 97 1.26 16.47 -4.01
CA GLY A 97 1.88 15.52 -4.95
C GLY A 97 0.94 14.38 -5.38
N ALA A 98 -0.01 13.98 -4.52
CA ALA A 98 -1.06 13.06 -4.88
C ALA A 98 -1.99 13.64 -5.95
N GLY A 99 -2.27 14.98 -5.88
CA GLY A 99 -3.09 15.70 -6.84
C GLY A 99 -2.56 15.69 -8.27
N THR A 100 -1.26 15.58 -8.46
CA THR A 100 -0.56 15.56 -9.76
C THR A 100 0.13 14.22 -10.04
N SER A 101 -0.15 13.21 -9.23
CA SER A 101 0.44 11.88 -9.35
C SER A 101 0.17 11.22 -10.70
N ARG A 102 1.02 10.28 -11.08
CA ARG A 102 0.84 9.47 -12.28
C ARG A 102 0.61 8.01 -11.93
N ARG A 103 -0.29 7.36 -12.68
CA ARG A 103 -0.57 5.93 -12.58
C ARG A 103 0.63 5.11 -13.07
N LEU A 104 0.94 4.03 -12.37
CA LEU A 104 1.98 3.08 -12.75
C LEU A 104 1.37 1.78 -13.31
N PRO A 105 2.14 1.01 -14.12
CA PRO A 105 1.60 -0.17 -14.83
C PRO A 105 0.95 -1.22 -13.95
N VAL A 106 1.46 -1.46 -12.73
CA VAL A 106 0.89 -2.45 -11.80
C VAL A 106 -0.54 -2.11 -11.38
N ALA A 107 -0.91 -0.83 -11.38
CA ALA A 107 -2.29 -0.43 -11.11
C ALA A 107 -3.30 -0.96 -12.17
N ASP A 108 -2.83 -1.35 -13.37
CA ASP A 108 -3.68 -1.93 -14.42
C ASP A 108 -4.04 -3.40 -14.15
N GLU A 109 -3.44 -4.03 -13.13
CA GLU A 109 -3.86 -5.35 -12.66
C GLU A 109 -5.22 -5.31 -11.94
N LEU A 110 -5.61 -4.14 -11.41
CA LEU A 110 -6.87 -3.96 -10.72
C LEU A 110 -8.06 -3.87 -11.70
N PRO A 111 -9.23 -4.46 -11.36
CA PRO A 111 -9.54 -5.20 -10.13
C PRO A 111 -8.97 -6.62 -10.09
N LEU A 112 -8.73 -7.13 -8.88
CA LEU A 112 -8.39 -8.53 -8.64
C LEU A 112 -9.62 -9.33 -8.18
N ASP A 113 -9.53 -10.66 -8.26
CA ASP A 113 -10.56 -11.58 -7.75
C ASP A 113 -10.48 -11.84 -6.23
N VAL A 114 -9.50 -11.21 -5.56
CA VAL A 114 -9.26 -11.28 -4.11
C VAL A 114 -9.25 -9.87 -3.50
N PRO A 115 -9.52 -9.71 -2.19
CA PRO A 115 -9.46 -8.44 -1.50
C PRO A 115 -8.10 -7.75 -1.65
N VAL A 116 -8.13 -6.43 -1.79
CA VAL A 116 -6.94 -5.60 -2.02
C VAL A 116 -6.79 -4.56 -0.91
N GLY A 117 -5.57 -4.39 -0.43
CA GLY A 117 -5.21 -3.34 0.50
C GLY A 117 -4.03 -2.50 0.04
N VAL A 118 -3.85 -1.36 0.69
CA VAL A 118 -2.69 -0.47 0.53
C VAL A 118 -2.02 -0.25 1.86
N CYS A 119 -0.68 -0.40 1.90
CA CYS A 119 0.18 -0.12 3.03
C CYS A 119 1.29 0.84 2.61
N SER A 120 1.18 2.13 2.97
CA SER A 120 2.07 3.18 2.46
C SER A 120 2.81 3.94 3.56
N LEU A 121 3.96 4.53 3.20
CA LEU A 121 4.65 5.55 4.00
C LEU A 121 4.08 6.96 3.83
N ASN A 122 3.17 7.17 2.88
CA ASN A 122 2.43 8.42 2.74
C ASN A 122 1.26 8.45 3.72
N CYS A 123 0.78 9.65 4.08
CA CYS A 123 -0.39 9.79 4.92
C CYS A 123 -1.63 9.19 4.23
N GLU A 124 -2.58 8.67 5.02
CA GLU A 124 -3.78 8.00 4.49
C GLU A 124 -4.58 8.90 3.55
N ALA A 125 -4.67 10.20 3.86
CA ALA A 125 -5.41 11.15 3.04
C ALA A 125 -4.80 11.28 1.63
N ALA A 126 -3.47 11.35 1.50
CA ALA A 126 -2.78 11.38 0.20
C ALA A 126 -2.97 10.05 -0.56
N CYS A 127 -2.91 8.92 0.15
CA CYS A 127 -3.17 7.61 -0.46
C CYS A 127 -4.56 7.56 -1.09
N ARG A 128 -5.60 7.92 -0.33
CA ARG A 128 -6.99 7.91 -0.82
C ARG A 128 -7.21 8.90 -1.96
N LEU A 129 -6.58 10.07 -1.90
CA LEU A 129 -6.66 11.06 -2.97
C LEU A 129 -6.06 10.52 -4.27
N ALA A 130 -4.86 9.95 -4.23
CA ALA A 130 -4.21 9.37 -5.41
C ALA A 130 -5.03 8.21 -5.99
N LEU A 131 -5.53 7.29 -5.15
CA LEU A 131 -6.38 6.19 -5.60
C LEU A 131 -7.65 6.71 -6.31
N GLY A 132 -8.30 7.74 -5.75
CA GLY A 132 -9.50 8.36 -6.33
C GLY A 132 -9.24 9.06 -7.67
N ILE A 133 -8.13 9.81 -7.79
CA ILE A 133 -7.74 10.49 -9.04
C ILE A 133 -7.54 9.48 -10.18
N HIS A 134 -6.97 8.32 -9.85
CA HIS A 134 -6.72 7.26 -10.84
C HIS A 134 -7.88 6.27 -11.00
N GLY A 135 -9.01 6.47 -10.30
CA GLY A 135 -10.23 5.67 -10.41
C GLY A 135 -10.04 4.21 -9.97
N ILE A 136 -9.15 3.96 -9.02
CA ILE A 136 -8.86 2.63 -8.47
C ILE A 136 -9.26 2.48 -7.00
N ASP A 137 -9.78 3.54 -6.38
CA ASP A 137 -10.26 3.55 -4.99
C ASP A 137 -11.35 2.51 -4.74
N GLY A 138 -12.27 2.32 -5.70
CA GLY A 138 -13.32 1.30 -5.63
C GLY A 138 -12.82 -0.15 -5.68
N HIS A 139 -11.53 -0.38 -5.89
CA HIS A 139 -10.88 -1.69 -5.95
C HIS A 139 -9.95 -1.97 -4.76
N VAL A 140 -9.92 -1.05 -3.79
CA VAL A 140 -9.09 -1.15 -2.58
C VAL A 140 -10.00 -1.15 -1.35
N ASP A 141 -9.97 -2.24 -0.59
CA ASP A 141 -10.84 -2.44 0.57
C ASP A 141 -10.29 -1.79 1.83
N VAL A 142 -8.96 -1.75 1.98
CA VAL A 142 -8.27 -1.23 3.17
C VAL A 142 -7.09 -0.36 2.76
N VAL A 143 -6.97 0.81 3.39
CA VAL A 143 -5.80 1.71 3.25
C VAL A 143 -5.22 1.96 4.62
N VAL A 144 -3.92 1.75 4.77
CA VAL A 144 -3.13 2.10 5.95
C VAL A 144 -1.97 2.98 5.50
N GLY A 145 -2.02 4.25 5.86
CA GLY A 145 -0.96 5.23 5.68
C GLY A 145 -0.01 5.29 6.88
N ARG A 146 0.99 6.16 6.80
CA ARG A 146 1.97 6.42 7.89
C ARG A 146 1.30 6.85 9.18
N ASP A 147 0.19 7.57 9.08
CA ASP A 147 -0.57 8.18 10.17
C ASP A 147 -1.75 7.32 10.67
N THR A 148 -2.03 6.18 10.05
CA THR A 148 -3.19 5.35 10.40
C THR A 148 -2.97 4.52 11.67
N VAL A 149 -1.74 4.07 11.92
CA VAL A 149 -1.35 3.29 13.10
C VAL A 149 -0.15 3.94 13.79
N GLY A 150 0.17 3.50 15.01
CA GLY A 150 1.22 4.12 15.83
C GLY A 150 2.65 3.93 15.32
N THR A 151 2.87 3.14 14.26
CA THR A 151 4.18 2.84 13.69
C THR A 151 4.12 2.91 12.15
N TYR A 152 5.27 2.86 11.49
CA TYR A 152 5.38 2.87 10.03
C TYR A 152 6.46 1.90 9.53
N LYS A 153 6.39 1.54 8.24
CA LYS A 153 7.38 0.63 7.63
C LYS A 153 8.82 1.12 7.88
N PRO A 154 9.75 0.27 8.27
CA PRO A 154 9.76 -1.19 8.19
C PRO A 154 9.20 -1.92 9.42
N ASP A 155 8.45 -1.25 10.34
CA ASP A 155 7.70 -1.96 11.38
C ASP A 155 6.61 -2.82 10.71
N PRO A 156 6.38 -4.07 11.18
CA PRO A 156 5.39 -4.96 10.58
C PRO A 156 3.93 -4.56 10.84
N GLU A 157 3.66 -3.77 11.88
CA GLU A 157 2.29 -3.48 12.33
C GLU A 157 1.40 -2.81 11.29
N PRO A 158 1.86 -1.82 10.47
CA PRO A 158 1.03 -1.26 9.40
C PRO A 158 0.57 -2.32 8.40
N LEU A 159 1.48 -3.19 7.96
CA LEU A 159 1.16 -4.27 7.04
C LEU A 159 0.20 -5.30 7.66
N LEU A 160 0.44 -5.68 8.92
CA LEU A 160 -0.45 -6.58 9.65
C LEU A 160 -1.84 -5.96 9.88
N ALA A 161 -1.93 -4.63 10.04
CA ALA A 161 -3.21 -3.92 10.14
C ALA A 161 -4.01 -4.05 8.83
N VAL A 162 -3.37 -3.89 7.66
CA VAL A 162 -4.00 -4.13 6.36
C VAL A 162 -4.47 -5.58 6.26
N VAL A 163 -3.60 -6.56 6.52
CA VAL A 163 -3.91 -7.99 6.41
C VAL A 163 -5.11 -8.37 7.29
N ARG A 164 -5.16 -7.87 8.53
CA ARG A 164 -6.31 -8.05 9.43
C ARG A 164 -7.59 -7.41 8.86
N GLY A 165 -7.48 -6.20 8.33
CA GLY A 165 -8.60 -5.50 7.69
C GLY A 165 -9.18 -6.24 6.50
N LEU A 166 -8.34 -6.96 5.76
CA LEU A 166 -8.74 -7.84 4.64
C LEU A 166 -9.23 -9.22 5.10
N SER A 167 -9.22 -9.50 6.40
CA SER A 167 -9.59 -10.80 6.97
C SER A 167 -8.74 -11.97 6.44
N ALA A 168 -7.47 -11.69 6.10
CA ALA A 168 -6.51 -12.67 5.59
C ALA A 168 -5.51 -13.09 6.68
N GLU A 169 -4.85 -14.24 6.45
CA GLU A 169 -3.71 -14.66 7.26
C GLU A 169 -2.41 -14.14 6.65
N PRO A 170 -1.39 -13.73 7.45
CA PRO A 170 -0.14 -13.17 6.91
C PRO A 170 0.52 -14.04 5.84
N GLY A 171 0.64 -15.36 6.06
CA GLY A 171 1.23 -16.29 5.10
C GLY A 171 0.38 -16.55 3.85
N ARG A 172 -0.85 -16.02 3.79
CA ARG A 172 -1.79 -16.13 2.68
C ARG A 172 -2.06 -14.80 1.98
N ALA A 173 -1.45 -13.71 2.43
CA ALA A 173 -1.44 -12.42 1.75
C ALA A 173 -0.12 -12.24 0.97
N LEU A 174 -0.17 -11.54 -0.16
CA LEU A 174 1.01 -11.12 -0.91
C LEU A 174 1.19 -9.61 -0.73
N PHE A 175 2.38 -9.15 -0.36
CA PHE A 175 2.71 -7.73 -0.39
C PHE A 175 3.57 -7.41 -1.61
N VAL A 176 3.18 -6.40 -2.36
CA VAL A 176 3.90 -5.90 -3.55
C VAL A 176 4.38 -4.49 -3.26
N GLY A 177 5.67 -4.24 -3.41
CA GLY A 177 6.28 -2.94 -3.14
C GLY A 177 7.55 -2.70 -3.96
N ASP A 178 8.10 -1.50 -3.87
CA ASP A 178 9.29 -1.10 -4.63
C ASP A 178 10.53 -0.90 -3.76
N SER A 179 10.42 -0.97 -2.43
CA SER A 179 11.47 -0.56 -1.50
C SER A 179 11.96 -1.69 -0.57
N GLU A 180 13.19 -1.54 -0.09
CA GLU A 180 13.74 -2.40 0.97
C GLU A 180 12.94 -2.29 2.30
N ARG A 181 12.28 -1.15 2.56
CA ARG A 181 11.43 -0.98 3.73
C ARG A 181 10.17 -1.85 3.65
N ASP A 182 9.64 -2.04 2.44
CA ASP A 182 8.51 -2.94 2.18
C ASP A 182 8.91 -4.39 2.38
N ALA A 183 10.05 -4.78 1.78
CA ALA A 183 10.58 -6.13 1.92
C ALA A 183 10.86 -6.50 3.39
N GLU A 184 11.43 -5.56 4.16
CA GLU A 184 11.70 -5.78 5.58
C GLU A 184 10.42 -5.82 6.42
N ALA A 185 9.43 -4.96 6.15
CA ALA A 185 8.13 -5.01 6.80
C ALA A 185 7.43 -6.36 6.55
N ALA A 186 7.43 -6.82 5.29
CA ALA A 186 6.88 -8.12 4.90
C ALA A 186 7.57 -9.28 5.61
N ARG A 187 8.91 -9.27 5.62
CA ARG A 187 9.72 -10.30 6.31
C ARG A 187 9.38 -10.38 7.80
N ARG A 188 9.27 -9.23 8.48
CA ARG A 188 8.92 -9.16 9.91
C ARG A 188 7.48 -9.58 10.17
N ALA A 189 6.57 -9.25 9.25
CA ALA A 189 5.16 -9.62 9.35
C ALA A 189 4.88 -11.09 9.00
N GLY A 190 5.84 -11.81 8.40
CA GLY A 190 5.62 -13.16 7.88
C GLY A 190 4.70 -13.18 6.65
N VAL A 191 4.69 -12.08 5.88
CA VAL A 191 3.91 -11.91 4.64
C VAL A 191 4.84 -12.17 3.45
N PRO A 192 4.50 -13.04 2.48
CA PRO A 192 5.17 -13.15 1.19
C PRO A 192 5.31 -11.79 0.52
N PHE A 193 6.48 -11.53 -0.09
CA PHE A 193 6.80 -10.26 -0.73
C PHE A 193 7.25 -10.45 -2.17
N GLN A 194 6.90 -9.48 -3.03
CA GLN A 194 7.36 -9.40 -4.40
C GLN A 194 7.69 -7.95 -4.76
N TYR A 195 8.85 -7.73 -5.39
CA TYR A 195 9.16 -6.42 -5.95
C TYR A 195 8.30 -6.12 -7.18
N VAL A 196 7.85 -4.87 -7.29
CA VAL A 196 6.99 -4.41 -8.39
C VAL A 196 7.62 -4.62 -9.77
N GLU A 197 8.94 -4.50 -9.90
CA GLU A 197 9.69 -4.70 -11.14
C GLU A 197 9.59 -6.13 -11.67
N GLU A 198 9.44 -7.12 -10.78
CA GLU A 198 9.27 -8.53 -11.14
C GLU A 198 7.90 -8.81 -11.78
N ARG A 199 6.92 -7.90 -11.59
CA ARG A 199 5.55 -8.02 -12.13
C ARG A 199 5.38 -7.36 -13.48
N THR A 200 6.24 -6.40 -13.81
CA THR A 200 6.15 -5.59 -15.04
C THR A 200 7.16 -6.00 -16.13
N SER A 201 7.91 -7.07 -15.89
CA SER A 201 8.96 -7.60 -16.79
C SER A 201 8.45 -8.59 -17.82
#